data_6ce9477ba5708548579defadbfe661f1
#
_entry.id   6ce9477ba5708548579defadbfe661f1
#
_cell.length_a   1.000
_cell.length_b   1.000
_cell.length_c   1.000
_cell.angle_alpha   90.00
_cell.angle_beta   90.00
_cell.angle_gamma   90.00
#
_symmetry.space_group_name_H-M   'P 1'
#
loop_
_entity.id
_entity.type
_entity.pdbx_description
1 polymer ?
#
loop_
_entity_poly.entity_id
_entity_poly.type
_entity_poly.pdbx_seq_one_letter_code
_entity_poly.pdbx_strand_id
1 'polypeptide(L)'
;MILKIAITADNHLTSQAKNPERFLALADIFKQCGELGVQLLIVAGDLFDQSLANYAEFEALYQSSRPNDLTTVIIPGNHDRQLNRSAIAGESLQVYSEPTIRPLNESRLVLFLPYQENRTMGEAIAPFADQLAGKRWFLVGHGDWSASLNAADPYEQGSYMPLTTADIKRYQPEIVLLGHIHLSQQSGLVYYPGSPCPLNISETGIRKFLVLDTDKGEITSQVVNSHLLFIDEHLLILPVANDLELLEKDFSKRREAWDIPGDRVDQIQIRLKISGCSYSDRQMVYDKVNGLIKPYRLYQDAAPDLGDLVHSQDPDRAEITTLFMEYLDRLDWEGKSLQPDKGQVLEQALRRIYRVTP
;
A
#
# COMPACT_ATOMS: atom_id res chain seq x y z
N MET A 1 31.29 3.01 11.05
CA MET A 1 30.10 3.72 11.59
C MET A 1 28.89 3.07 10.93
N ILE A 2 28.00 2.48 11.70
CA ILE A 2 26.80 1.82 11.17
C ILE A 2 25.88 2.93 10.67
N LEU A 3 25.63 2.97 9.36
CA LEU A 3 24.70 3.91 8.75
C LEU A 3 23.33 3.20 8.63
N LYS A 4 22.34 3.73 9.33
CA LYS A 4 20.95 3.33 9.16
C LYS A 4 20.24 4.31 8.23
N ILE A 5 19.53 3.76 7.26
CA ILE A 5 18.77 4.51 6.26
C ILE A 5 17.30 4.15 6.40
N ALA A 6 16.43 5.16 6.54
CA ALA A 6 15.00 5.00 6.38
C ALA A 6 14.60 5.27 4.93
N ILE A 7 13.61 4.53 4.44
CA ILE A 7 13.07 4.68 3.08
C ILE A 7 11.56 4.77 3.16
N THR A 8 11.01 5.86 2.66
CA THR A 8 9.59 6.07 2.40
C THR A 8 9.39 6.51 0.95
N ALA A 9 8.18 6.41 0.42
CA ALA A 9 7.79 6.87 -0.89
C ALA A 9 6.29 7.20 -0.88
N ASP A 10 5.79 7.79 -1.94
CA ASP A 10 4.34 7.91 -2.20
C ASP A 10 3.59 8.58 -1.01
N ASN A 11 4.17 9.66 -0.48
CA ASN A 11 3.57 10.42 0.62
C ASN A 11 2.36 11.25 0.15
N HIS A 12 2.36 11.68 -1.10
CA HIS A 12 1.30 12.45 -1.76
C HIS A 12 0.74 13.59 -0.91
N LEU A 13 1.63 14.40 -0.34
CA LEU A 13 1.22 15.53 0.48
C LEU A 13 0.35 16.49 -0.32
N THR A 14 -0.82 16.78 0.23
CA THR A 14 -1.74 17.84 -0.23
C THR A 14 -1.66 19.00 0.76
N SER A 15 -2.75 19.78 0.97
CA SER A 15 -2.78 20.69 2.12
C SER A 15 -3.06 19.92 3.41
N GLN A 16 -2.48 20.38 4.52
CA GLN A 16 -2.72 19.81 5.85
C GLN A 16 -4.20 19.88 6.25
N ALA A 17 -4.92 20.91 5.78
CA ALA A 17 -6.34 21.03 6.01
C ALA A 17 -7.18 19.96 5.28
N LYS A 18 -6.69 19.45 4.13
CA LYS A 18 -7.40 18.45 3.33
C LYS A 18 -7.10 17.02 3.80
N ASN A 19 -5.83 16.71 4.03
CA ASN A 19 -5.38 15.37 4.41
C ASN A 19 -4.33 15.46 5.53
N PRO A 20 -4.73 15.81 6.76
CA PRO A 20 -3.80 15.93 7.89
C PRO A 20 -3.08 14.61 8.20
N GLU A 21 -3.70 13.47 7.92
CA GLU A 21 -3.16 12.13 8.16
C GLU A 21 -1.84 11.87 7.42
N ARG A 22 -1.68 12.44 6.21
CA ARG A 22 -0.45 12.30 5.43
C ARG A 22 0.72 13.04 6.10
N PHE A 23 0.45 14.18 6.71
CA PHE A 23 1.44 14.93 7.51
C PHE A 23 1.76 14.22 8.82
N LEU A 24 0.75 13.65 9.50
CA LEU A 24 0.95 12.86 10.72
C LEU A 24 1.79 11.61 10.44
N ALA A 25 1.57 10.94 9.30
CA ALA A 25 2.37 9.80 8.89
C ALA A 25 3.85 10.16 8.70
N LEU A 26 4.13 11.28 8.00
CA LEU A 26 5.50 11.74 7.80
C LEU A 26 6.15 12.23 9.10
N ALA A 27 5.38 12.89 9.99
CA ALA A 27 5.84 13.27 11.33
C ALA A 27 6.23 12.05 12.17
N ASP A 28 5.44 10.98 12.12
CA ASP A 28 5.73 9.73 12.79
C ASP A 28 7.02 9.07 12.27
N ILE A 29 7.24 9.10 10.94
CA ILE A 29 8.49 8.62 10.35
C ILE A 29 9.69 9.43 10.86
N PHE A 30 9.62 10.76 10.91
CA PHE A 30 10.69 11.59 11.48
C PHE A 30 10.97 11.24 12.95
N LYS A 31 9.92 11.09 13.76
CA LYS A 31 10.04 10.68 15.16
C LYS A 31 10.75 9.34 15.29
N GLN A 32 10.31 8.33 14.53
CA GLN A 32 10.91 6.99 14.55
C GLN A 32 12.36 7.00 14.02
N CYS A 33 12.69 7.85 13.03
CA CYS A 33 14.07 8.04 12.60
C CYS A 33 14.98 8.46 13.76
N GLY A 34 14.52 9.39 14.61
CA GLY A 34 15.25 9.79 15.81
C GLY A 34 15.41 8.66 16.82
N GLU A 35 14.32 7.93 17.12
CA GLU A 35 14.32 6.82 18.08
C GLU A 35 15.20 5.64 17.63
N LEU A 36 15.25 5.36 16.33
CA LEU A 36 16.04 4.28 15.73
C LEU A 36 17.50 4.67 15.43
N GLY A 37 17.86 5.95 15.59
CA GLY A 37 19.18 6.47 15.24
C GLY A 37 19.47 6.43 13.75
N VAL A 38 18.47 6.74 12.91
CA VAL A 38 18.61 6.84 11.46
C VAL A 38 19.34 8.13 11.11
N GLN A 39 20.34 8.08 10.21
CA GLN A 39 21.11 9.23 9.77
C GLN A 39 20.66 9.78 8.41
N LEU A 40 20.00 8.93 7.59
CA LEU A 40 19.54 9.29 6.26
C LEU A 40 18.11 8.82 6.05
N LEU A 41 17.20 9.73 5.75
CA LEU A 41 15.86 9.43 5.23
C LEU A 41 15.87 9.63 3.72
N ILE A 42 15.38 8.63 2.99
CA ILE A 42 15.17 8.70 1.54
C ILE A 42 13.68 8.73 1.27
N VAL A 43 13.22 9.72 0.51
CA VAL A 43 11.88 9.76 -0.09
C VAL A 43 12.04 9.37 -1.56
N ALA A 44 11.60 8.16 -1.89
CA ALA A 44 11.78 7.57 -3.20
C ALA A 44 10.64 7.94 -4.17
N GLY A 45 10.39 9.24 -4.33
CA GLY A 45 9.39 9.83 -5.23
C GLY A 45 8.04 10.11 -4.58
N ASP A 46 7.26 10.94 -5.24
CA ASP A 46 5.89 11.31 -4.90
C ASP A 46 5.74 11.80 -3.45
N LEU A 47 6.61 12.73 -3.04
CA LEU A 47 6.44 13.43 -1.78
C LEU A 47 5.16 14.28 -1.81
N PHE A 48 4.87 14.93 -2.93
CA PHE A 48 3.69 15.76 -3.15
C PHE A 48 2.73 15.13 -4.16
N ASP A 49 1.43 15.29 -3.91
CA ASP A 49 0.36 14.83 -4.80
C ASP A 49 0.34 15.58 -6.14
N GLN A 50 0.80 16.83 -6.15
CA GLN A 50 0.98 17.66 -7.33
C GLN A 50 2.21 18.54 -7.16
N SER A 51 2.99 18.68 -8.22
CA SER A 51 4.13 19.59 -8.25
C SER A 51 3.70 21.03 -7.90
N LEU A 52 4.58 21.74 -7.19
CA LEU A 52 4.43 23.16 -6.82
C LEU A 52 3.32 23.49 -5.81
N ALA A 53 2.75 22.49 -5.13
CA ALA A 53 1.74 22.71 -4.10
C ALA A 53 2.24 22.35 -2.70
N ASN A 54 1.81 23.13 -1.70
CA ASN A 54 1.97 22.83 -0.26
C ASN A 54 3.42 22.72 0.26
N TYR A 55 4.41 23.29 -0.40
CA TYR A 55 5.80 23.25 0.04
C TYR A 55 6.01 23.91 1.41
N ALA A 56 5.34 25.04 1.67
CA ALA A 56 5.46 25.75 2.95
C ALA A 56 4.95 24.89 4.14
N GLU A 57 3.89 24.12 3.95
CA GLU A 57 3.38 23.22 4.98
C GLU A 57 4.34 22.05 5.24
N PHE A 58 4.94 21.49 4.19
CA PHE A 58 6.01 20.51 4.32
C PHE A 58 7.24 21.09 5.02
N GLU A 59 7.71 22.28 4.64
CA GLU A 59 8.85 22.94 5.30
C GLU A 59 8.58 23.16 6.79
N ALA A 60 7.40 23.62 7.16
CA ALA A 60 7.02 23.79 8.56
C ALA A 60 7.05 22.45 9.32
N LEU A 61 6.52 21.38 8.75
CA LEU A 61 6.60 20.04 9.30
C LEU A 61 8.05 19.58 9.45
N TYR A 62 8.85 19.73 8.39
CA TYR A 62 10.25 19.32 8.35
C TYR A 62 11.07 20.01 9.44
N GLN A 63 10.91 21.33 9.60
CA GLN A 63 11.63 22.10 10.60
C GLN A 63 11.21 21.75 12.04
N SER A 64 9.94 21.43 12.26
CA SER A 64 9.42 21.13 13.60
C SER A 64 9.60 19.68 14.05
N SER A 65 9.68 18.72 13.10
CA SER A 65 9.57 17.30 13.44
C SER A 65 10.82 16.46 13.15
N ARG A 66 11.72 16.92 12.26
CA ARG A 66 12.93 16.14 11.95
C ARG A 66 13.94 16.12 13.09
N PRO A 67 14.63 15.00 13.35
CA PRO A 67 15.82 14.97 14.21
C PRO A 67 16.95 15.86 13.65
N ASN A 68 17.70 16.52 14.53
CA ASN A 68 18.76 17.45 14.11
C ASN A 68 19.84 16.83 13.21
N ASP A 69 20.19 15.56 13.50
CA ASP A 69 21.25 14.84 12.78
C ASP A 69 20.74 14.06 11.55
N LEU A 70 19.45 14.19 11.23
CA LEU A 70 18.85 13.50 10.09
C LEU A 70 19.07 14.30 8.80
N THR A 71 19.76 13.71 7.84
CA THR A 71 19.76 14.17 6.44
C THR A 71 18.59 13.56 5.70
N THR A 72 17.89 14.34 4.88
CA THR A 72 16.82 13.85 4.02
C THR A 72 17.18 14.04 2.56
N VAL A 73 17.04 12.97 1.78
CA VAL A 73 17.20 12.97 0.33
C VAL A 73 15.85 12.67 -0.31
N ILE A 74 15.46 13.47 -1.29
CA ILE A 74 14.24 13.31 -2.06
C ILE A 74 14.61 13.14 -3.53
N ILE A 75 14.03 12.15 -4.20
CA ILE A 75 13.97 12.12 -5.66
C ILE A 75 12.52 12.41 -6.10
N PRO A 76 12.30 13.17 -7.18
CA PRO A 76 10.97 13.33 -7.76
C PRO A 76 10.38 12.02 -8.29
N GLY A 77 9.06 11.84 -8.10
CA GLY A 77 8.26 10.79 -8.73
C GLY A 77 7.46 11.31 -9.94
N ASN A 78 6.43 10.56 -10.35
CA ASN A 78 5.62 10.96 -11.50
C ASN A 78 4.61 12.08 -11.18
N HIS A 79 4.20 12.25 -9.92
CA HIS A 79 3.31 13.33 -9.48
C HIS A 79 4.04 14.65 -9.24
N ASP A 80 5.27 14.61 -8.80
CA ASP A 80 6.05 15.80 -8.42
C ASP A 80 7.32 16.01 -9.26
N ARG A 81 7.28 15.67 -10.55
CA ARG A 81 8.40 15.72 -11.52
C ARG A 81 9.16 17.05 -11.55
N GLN A 82 8.50 18.16 -11.23
CA GLN A 82 9.12 19.50 -11.24
C GLN A 82 9.84 19.84 -9.93
N LEU A 83 9.79 18.93 -8.95
CA LEU A 83 10.46 19.13 -7.67
C LEU A 83 11.98 19.24 -7.89
N ASN A 84 12.56 20.32 -7.41
CA ASN A 84 13.99 20.59 -7.53
C ASN A 84 14.51 21.32 -6.29
N ARG A 85 15.83 21.43 -6.17
CA ARG A 85 16.50 22.02 -5.02
C ARG A 85 16.08 23.48 -4.73
N SER A 86 15.67 24.23 -5.74
CA SER A 86 15.26 25.65 -5.55
C SER A 86 13.86 25.77 -4.97
N ALA A 87 13.06 24.70 -5.04
CA ALA A 87 11.68 24.70 -4.53
C ALA A 87 11.62 24.46 -3.01
N ILE A 88 12.64 23.82 -2.43
CA ILE A 88 12.69 23.45 -1.01
C ILE A 88 14.04 23.86 -0.42
N ALA A 89 14.01 24.67 0.63
CA ALA A 89 15.21 25.16 1.31
C ALA A 89 15.53 24.30 2.56
N GLY A 90 16.81 24.00 2.78
CA GLY A 90 17.31 23.35 4.00
C GLY A 90 18.71 22.76 3.85
N GLU A 91 19.61 23.01 4.80
CA GLU A 91 20.97 22.47 4.76
C GLU A 91 21.01 20.93 4.81
N SER A 92 20.07 20.33 5.55
CA SER A 92 19.96 18.87 5.71
C SER A 92 18.95 18.23 4.73
N LEU A 93 18.46 18.97 3.73
CA LEU A 93 17.50 18.53 2.74
C LEU A 93 18.13 18.62 1.34
N GLN A 94 18.15 17.50 0.64
CA GLN A 94 18.73 17.38 -0.70
C GLN A 94 17.69 16.85 -1.66
N VAL A 95 17.51 17.51 -2.81
CA VAL A 95 16.66 17.02 -3.89
C VAL A 95 17.53 16.66 -5.07
N TYR A 96 17.46 15.41 -5.53
CA TYR A 96 18.13 14.96 -6.75
C TYR A 96 17.09 14.84 -7.87
N SER A 97 16.97 15.93 -8.66
CA SER A 97 16.09 15.99 -9.84
C SER A 97 16.72 15.39 -11.09
N GLU A 98 17.99 15.00 -11.02
CA GLU A 98 18.73 14.32 -12.08
C GLU A 98 19.41 13.06 -11.53
N PRO A 99 19.66 12.03 -12.38
CA PRO A 99 20.36 10.84 -11.98
C PRO A 99 21.70 11.17 -11.32
N THR A 100 21.90 10.71 -10.08
CA THR A 100 23.02 11.12 -9.26
C THR A 100 23.61 9.94 -8.50
N ILE A 101 24.95 9.73 -8.63
CA ILE A 101 25.69 8.78 -7.79
C ILE A 101 26.22 9.51 -6.56
N ARG A 102 26.06 8.88 -5.38
CA ARG A 102 26.68 9.33 -4.12
C ARG A 102 27.35 8.16 -3.39
N PRO A 103 28.50 8.39 -2.74
CA PRO A 103 29.01 7.43 -1.78
C PRO A 103 28.07 7.35 -0.58
N LEU A 104 27.72 6.14 -0.19
CA LEU A 104 26.96 5.87 1.02
C LEU A 104 27.88 5.69 2.22
N ASN A 105 28.96 4.95 1.99
CA ASN A 105 30.09 4.76 2.89
C ASN A 105 31.36 4.47 2.04
N GLU A 106 32.46 4.06 2.70
CA GLU A 106 33.72 3.78 1.99
C GLU A 106 33.62 2.63 0.96
N SER A 107 32.64 1.75 1.11
CA SER A 107 32.54 0.52 0.30
C SER A 107 31.29 0.45 -0.60
N ARG A 108 30.33 1.35 -0.45
CA ARG A 108 29.05 1.31 -1.18
C ARG A 108 28.67 2.64 -1.78
N LEU A 109 28.07 2.57 -2.95
CA LEU A 109 27.46 3.70 -3.66
C LEU A 109 25.94 3.59 -3.66
N VAL A 110 25.27 4.72 -3.83
CA VAL A 110 23.85 4.78 -4.17
C VAL A 110 23.69 5.53 -5.48
N LEU A 111 22.94 4.97 -6.41
CA LEU A 111 22.45 5.66 -7.58
C LEU A 111 21.00 6.08 -7.32
N PHE A 112 20.75 7.38 -7.29
CA PHE A 112 19.44 7.99 -7.22
C PHE A 112 18.93 8.25 -8.64
N LEU A 113 17.78 7.66 -9.01
CA LEU A 113 17.12 7.83 -10.30
C LEU A 113 15.75 8.47 -10.08
N PRO A 114 15.61 9.80 -10.22
CA PRO A 114 14.29 10.43 -10.27
C PRO A 114 13.49 9.90 -11.46
N TYR A 115 12.17 9.95 -11.35
CA TYR A 115 11.28 9.55 -12.44
C TYR A 115 11.55 10.35 -13.71
N GLN A 116 11.63 9.65 -14.84
CA GLN A 116 11.80 10.21 -16.18
C GLN A 116 10.75 9.64 -17.12
N GLU A 117 9.89 10.50 -17.63
CA GLU A 117 8.83 10.12 -18.54
C GLU A 117 9.39 9.51 -19.84
N ASN A 118 8.74 8.48 -20.37
CA ASN A 118 9.11 7.80 -21.62
C ASN A 118 10.54 7.21 -21.61
N ARG A 119 11.03 6.80 -20.44
CA ARG A 119 12.35 6.19 -20.28
C ARG A 119 12.29 4.99 -19.34
N THR A 120 13.11 3.96 -19.60
CA THR A 120 13.26 2.83 -18.66
C THR A 120 14.37 3.14 -17.63
N MET A 121 14.34 2.45 -16.49
CA MET A 121 15.43 2.56 -15.50
C MET A 121 16.75 2.03 -16.08
N GLY A 122 16.70 0.97 -16.92
CA GLY A 122 17.87 0.43 -17.60
C GLY A 122 18.58 1.46 -18.47
N GLU A 123 17.82 2.26 -19.24
CA GLU A 123 18.36 3.37 -20.04
C GLU A 123 18.92 4.50 -19.17
N ALA A 124 18.31 4.76 -18.01
CA ALA A 124 18.79 5.79 -17.08
C ALA A 124 20.05 5.34 -16.31
N ILE A 125 20.23 4.05 -16.06
CA ILE A 125 21.44 3.47 -15.43
C ILE A 125 22.62 3.43 -16.41
N ALA A 126 22.37 3.20 -17.71
CA ALA A 126 23.40 2.95 -18.70
C ALA A 126 24.56 3.97 -18.71
N PRO A 127 24.36 5.31 -18.58
CA PRO A 127 25.45 6.29 -18.52
C PRO A 127 26.39 6.12 -17.33
N PHE A 128 25.97 5.41 -16.29
CA PHE A 128 26.72 5.20 -15.07
C PHE A 128 27.36 3.81 -14.98
N ALA A 129 27.14 2.94 -15.99
CA ALA A 129 27.56 1.55 -15.96
C ALA A 129 29.05 1.38 -15.63
N ASP A 130 29.95 2.14 -16.26
CA ASP A 130 31.40 2.06 -16.01
C ASP A 130 31.76 2.51 -14.60
N GLN A 131 31.04 3.49 -14.02
CA GLN A 131 31.27 3.96 -12.66
C GLN A 131 30.80 2.96 -11.60
N LEU A 132 29.81 2.12 -11.94
CA LEU A 132 29.20 1.13 -11.06
C LEU A 132 29.85 -0.26 -11.19
N ALA A 133 30.52 -0.54 -12.32
CA ALA A 133 31.11 -1.83 -12.62
C ALA A 133 32.08 -2.28 -11.51
N GLY A 134 31.84 -3.50 -10.98
CA GLY A 134 32.67 -4.11 -9.93
C GLY A 134 32.54 -3.46 -8.55
N LYS A 135 31.62 -2.52 -8.37
CA LYS A 135 31.35 -1.88 -7.07
C LYS A 135 30.07 -2.42 -6.44
N ARG A 136 30.00 -2.30 -5.13
CA ARG A 136 28.78 -2.56 -4.37
C ARG A 136 27.91 -1.30 -4.40
N TRP A 137 26.65 -1.43 -4.83
CA TRP A 137 25.81 -0.25 -4.96
C TRP A 137 24.32 -0.56 -4.83
N PHE A 138 23.58 0.43 -4.40
CA PHE A 138 22.12 0.39 -4.26
C PHE A 138 21.47 1.28 -5.31
N LEU A 139 20.31 0.86 -5.80
CA LEU A 139 19.43 1.69 -6.62
C LEU A 139 18.33 2.27 -5.77
N VAL A 140 18.11 3.57 -5.86
CA VAL A 140 16.90 4.25 -5.40
C VAL A 140 16.22 4.84 -6.62
N GLY A 141 14.97 4.47 -6.87
CA GLY A 141 14.22 4.92 -8.04
C GLY A 141 12.73 5.07 -7.76
N HIS A 142 12.00 5.49 -8.81
CA HIS A 142 10.54 5.59 -8.76
C HIS A 142 9.96 5.05 -10.06
N GLY A 143 9.16 3.98 -9.97
CA GLY A 143 8.56 3.32 -11.13
C GLY A 143 8.33 1.82 -10.95
N ASP A 144 8.01 1.14 -12.05
CA ASP A 144 7.56 -0.25 -12.07
C ASP A 144 8.70 -1.28 -11.99
N TRP A 145 8.46 -2.37 -11.28
CA TRP A 145 9.24 -3.60 -11.37
C TRP A 145 8.52 -4.63 -12.25
N SER A 146 9.03 -4.89 -13.43
CA SER A 146 8.36 -5.70 -14.46
C SER A 146 8.28 -7.21 -14.20
N ALA A 147 8.96 -7.72 -13.17
CA ALA A 147 8.86 -9.13 -12.76
C ALA A 147 7.74 -9.39 -11.74
N SER A 148 7.10 -8.34 -11.22
CA SER A 148 5.97 -8.46 -10.28
C SER A 148 4.65 -8.49 -11.06
N LEU A 149 3.91 -9.60 -10.99
CA LEU A 149 2.59 -9.75 -11.58
C LEU A 149 1.51 -8.87 -10.89
N ASN A 150 1.82 -8.35 -9.70
CA ASN A 150 0.93 -7.51 -8.89
C ASN A 150 1.38 -6.04 -8.85
N ALA A 151 2.37 -5.66 -9.65
CA ALA A 151 3.04 -4.36 -9.54
C ALA A 151 2.35 -3.22 -10.32
N ALA A 152 1.33 -3.48 -11.10
CA ALA A 152 0.56 -2.39 -11.71
C ALA A 152 -0.29 -1.73 -10.62
N ASP A 153 -0.15 -0.43 -10.44
CA ASP A 153 -1.11 0.32 -9.64
C ASP A 153 -2.48 0.22 -10.34
N PRO A 154 -3.53 -0.30 -9.69
CA PRO A 154 -4.84 -0.45 -10.32
C PRO A 154 -5.48 0.90 -10.68
N TYR A 155 -4.93 2.01 -10.19
CA TYR A 155 -5.44 3.38 -10.41
C TYR A 155 -4.64 4.15 -11.47
N GLU A 156 -3.43 3.69 -11.83
CA GLU A 156 -2.61 4.31 -12.86
C GLU A 156 -2.46 3.37 -14.06
N GLN A 157 -3.04 3.77 -15.20
CA GLN A 157 -2.90 3.03 -16.45
C GLN A 157 -1.61 3.43 -17.16
N GLY A 158 -0.70 2.48 -17.34
CA GLY A 158 0.55 2.72 -18.06
C GLY A 158 1.72 1.90 -17.50
N SER A 159 2.90 2.19 -18.03
CA SER A 159 4.17 1.66 -17.50
C SER A 159 5.04 2.86 -17.12
N TYR A 160 5.43 2.92 -15.87
CA TYR A 160 6.14 4.05 -15.29
C TYR A 160 7.61 3.70 -15.07
N MET A 161 8.49 4.18 -15.96
CA MET A 161 9.95 4.01 -15.88
C MET A 161 10.37 2.58 -15.47
N PRO A 162 10.00 1.54 -16.23
CA PRO A 162 10.13 0.16 -15.79
C PRO A 162 11.59 -0.26 -15.59
N LEU A 163 11.83 -1.05 -14.53
CA LEU A 163 13.04 -1.82 -14.28
C LEU A 163 12.77 -3.28 -14.63
N THR A 164 13.69 -3.93 -15.34
CA THR A 164 13.52 -5.32 -15.80
C THR A 164 14.48 -6.29 -15.11
N THR A 165 14.15 -7.59 -15.15
CA THR A 165 15.06 -8.64 -14.71
C THR A 165 16.39 -8.64 -15.53
N ALA A 166 16.32 -8.22 -16.79
CA ALA A 166 17.52 -8.08 -17.64
C ALA A 166 18.43 -6.93 -17.15
N ASP A 167 17.84 -5.82 -16.69
CA ASP A 167 18.59 -4.70 -16.13
C ASP A 167 19.28 -5.10 -14.83
N ILE A 168 18.58 -5.79 -13.93
CA ILE A 168 19.17 -6.34 -12.68
C ILE A 168 20.36 -7.23 -13.00
N LYS A 169 20.23 -8.17 -13.94
CA LYS A 169 21.29 -9.07 -14.35
C LYS A 169 22.49 -8.33 -14.98
N ARG A 170 22.22 -7.27 -15.74
CA ARG A 170 23.22 -6.48 -16.43
C ARG A 170 24.03 -5.60 -15.49
N TYR A 171 23.35 -4.86 -14.57
CA TYR A 171 23.97 -3.83 -13.77
C TYR A 171 24.30 -4.25 -12.34
N GLN A 172 23.71 -5.34 -11.85
CA GLN A 172 24.00 -6.02 -10.59
C GLN A 172 23.94 -5.11 -9.34
N PRO A 173 22.84 -4.34 -9.10
CA PRO A 173 22.65 -3.67 -7.82
C PRO A 173 22.53 -4.71 -6.69
N GLU A 174 23.01 -4.39 -5.47
CA GLU A 174 22.82 -5.24 -4.29
C GLU A 174 21.40 -5.17 -3.76
N ILE A 175 20.82 -3.96 -3.76
CA ILE A 175 19.48 -3.66 -3.25
C ILE A 175 18.86 -2.62 -4.19
N VAL A 176 17.56 -2.76 -4.43
CA VAL A 176 16.75 -1.83 -5.21
C VAL A 176 15.57 -1.36 -4.35
N LEU A 177 15.47 -0.05 -4.17
CA LEU A 177 14.46 0.63 -3.35
C LEU A 177 13.63 1.50 -4.29
N LEU A 178 12.38 1.17 -4.50
CA LEU A 178 11.49 1.85 -5.44
C LEU A 178 10.27 2.46 -4.75
N GLY A 179 9.86 3.64 -5.17
CA GLY A 179 8.50 4.17 -4.99
C GLY A 179 7.63 3.89 -6.21
N HIS A 180 6.41 4.40 -6.20
CA HIS A 180 5.32 4.28 -7.16
C HIS A 180 4.24 3.26 -6.76
N ILE A 181 4.61 2.13 -6.21
CA ILE A 181 3.64 1.13 -5.77
C ILE A 181 3.28 1.37 -4.30
N HIS A 182 2.02 1.73 -4.06
CA HIS A 182 1.52 2.11 -2.73
C HIS A 182 1.41 0.94 -1.74
N LEU A 183 1.46 -0.30 -2.22
CA LEU A 183 1.50 -1.49 -1.37
C LEU A 183 2.96 -1.82 -1.02
N SER A 184 3.27 -1.92 0.28
CA SER A 184 4.58 -2.39 0.73
C SER A 184 4.80 -3.84 0.30
N GLN A 185 5.85 -4.10 -0.49
CA GLN A 185 6.14 -5.43 -1.02
C GLN A 185 7.62 -5.63 -1.33
N GLN A 186 8.01 -6.91 -1.46
CA GLN A 186 9.36 -7.34 -1.82
C GLN A 186 9.31 -8.39 -2.92
N SER A 187 10.19 -8.25 -3.90
CA SER A 187 10.44 -9.25 -4.95
C SER A 187 11.95 -9.42 -5.17
N GLY A 188 12.52 -10.48 -4.58
CA GLY A 188 13.97 -10.67 -4.60
C GLY A 188 14.70 -9.53 -3.89
N LEU A 189 15.54 -8.81 -4.63
CA LEU A 189 16.31 -7.67 -4.13
C LEU A 189 15.57 -6.31 -4.30
N VAL A 190 14.36 -6.32 -4.84
CA VAL A 190 13.55 -5.13 -5.08
C VAL A 190 12.54 -4.96 -3.95
N TYR A 191 12.52 -3.77 -3.35
CA TYR A 191 11.67 -3.40 -2.22
C TYR A 191 10.89 -2.14 -2.52
N TYR A 192 9.59 -2.17 -2.22
CA TYR A 192 8.71 -1.02 -2.18
C TYR A 192 8.31 -0.74 -0.73
N PRO A 193 8.56 0.45 -0.18
CA PRO A 193 8.05 0.81 1.15
C PRO A 193 6.53 0.88 1.18
N GLY A 194 5.91 1.24 0.05
CA GLY A 194 4.52 1.62 -0.06
C GLY A 194 4.26 3.04 0.44
N SER A 195 3.03 3.52 0.30
CA SER A 195 2.60 4.80 0.85
C SER A 195 2.48 4.71 2.39
N PRO A 196 2.99 5.68 3.15
CA PRO A 196 2.95 5.66 4.62
C PRO A 196 1.58 6.02 5.20
N CYS A 197 0.70 6.59 4.39
CA CYS A 197 -0.70 6.87 4.68
C CYS A 197 -1.55 6.34 3.53
N PRO A 198 -2.68 5.65 3.77
CA PRO A 198 -3.50 5.15 2.67
C PRO A 198 -4.15 6.32 1.92
N LEU A 199 -4.14 6.25 0.59
CA LEU A 199 -4.64 7.29 -0.30
C LEU A 199 -6.08 7.00 -0.76
N ASN A 200 -6.41 5.72 -0.86
CA ASN A 200 -7.75 5.26 -1.25
C ASN A 200 -8.13 3.98 -0.50
N ILE A 201 -9.42 3.62 -0.57
CA ILE A 201 -10.00 2.53 0.23
C ILE A 201 -9.40 1.14 -0.07
N SER A 202 -8.80 0.92 -1.22
CA SER A 202 -8.17 -0.37 -1.56
C SER A 202 -6.81 -0.56 -0.88
N GLU A 203 -6.21 0.52 -0.36
CA GLU A 203 -4.95 0.48 0.37
C GLU A 203 -5.18 0.13 1.84
N THR A 204 -5.68 -1.05 2.08
CA THR A 204 -6.12 -1.53 3.38
C THR A 204 -4.96 -1.88 4.32
N GLY A 205 -5.26 -1.86 5.63
CA GLY A 205 -4.38 -2.37 6.68
C GLY A 205 -3.25 -1.43 7.10
N ILE A 206 -2.30 -2.00 7.84
CA ILE A 206 -1.21 -1.24 8.47
C ILE A 206 -0.20 -0.77 7.42
N ARG A 207 0.15 0.52 7.46
CA ARG A 207 1.15 1.15 6.60
C ARG A 207 2.54 1.09 7.22
N LYS A 208 3.58 1.12 6.36
CA LYS A 208 4.96 0.88 6.78
C LYS A 208 5.93 1.80 6.04
N PHE A 209 7.12 1.95 6.61
CA PHE A 209 8.33 2.40 5.91
C PHE A 209 9.46 1.39 6.15
N LEU A 210 10.56 1.49 5.41
CA LEU A 210 11.67 0.55 5.52
C LEU A 210 12.85 1.18 6.25
N VAL A 211 13.60 0.35 6.99
CA VAL A 211 14.88 0.72 7.58
C VAL A 211 15.93 -0.29 7.13
N LEU A 212 16.97 0.22 6.48
CA LEU A 212 18.13 -0.53 6.01
C LEU A 212 19.32 -0.31 6.94
N ASP A 213 19.85 -1.38 7.49
CA ASP A 213 21.19 -1.40 8.13
C ASP A 213 22.22 -1.65 7.02
N THR A 214 23.04 -0.65 6.72
CA THR A 214 23.96 -0.73 5.59
C THR A 214 25.16 -1.63 5.82
N ASP A 215 25.50 -1.95 7.05
CA ASP A 215 26.62 -2.86 7.35
C ASP A 215 26.18 -4.32 7.15
N LYS A 216 25.00 -4.66 7.62
CA LYS A 216 24.45 -6.00 7.50
C LYS A 216 23.79 -6.24 6.15
N GLY A 217 23.29 -5.19 5.48
CA GLY A 217 22.44 -5.30 4.29
C GLY A 217 21.04 -5.81 4.61
N GLU A 218 20.62 -5.69 5.88
CA GLU A 218 19.30 -6.13 6.35
C GLU A 218 18.27 -4.98 6.24
N ILE A 219 17.09 -5.30 5.69
CA ILE A 219 15.96 -4.39 5.61
C ILE A 219 14.87 -4.88 6.56
N THR A 220 14.38 -3.96 7.39
CA THR A 220 13.25 -4.19 8.29
C THR A 220 12.13 -3.20 7.98
N SER A 221 10.88 -3.64 8.18
CA SER A 221 9.71 -2.78 8.06
C SER A 221 9.34 -2.20 9.42
N GLN A 222 9.04 -0.90 9.44
CA GLN A 222 8.55 -0.19 10.62
C GLN A 222 7.10 0.26 10.37
N VAL A 223 6.23 0.07 11.36
CA VAL A 223 4.83 0.47 11.28
C VAL A 223 4.73 1.99 11.39
N VAL A 224 3.93 2.61 10.52
CA VAL A 224 3.62 4.04 10.56
C VAL A 224 2.29 4.26 11.29
N ASN A 225 2.26 5.25 12.16
CA ASN A 225 1.03 5.75 12.74
C ASN A 225 0.51 6.98 11.98
N SER A 226 -0.29 6.74 10.94
CA SER A 226 -0.92 7.79 10.13
C SER A 226 -2.21 8.33 10.75
N HIS A 227 -2.69 7.75 11.85
CA HIS A 227 -4.02 8.00 12.42
C HIS A 227 -5.20 7.72 11.46
N LEU A 228 -4.94 6.98 10.38
CA LEU A 228 -5.92 6.54 9.40
C LEU A 228 -5.59 5.12 8.93
N LEU A 229 -6.56 4.24 8.97
CA LEU A 229 -6.49 2.88 8.46
C LEU A 229 -7.75 2.61 7.64
N PHE A 230 -7.60 2.09 6.43
CA PHE A 230 -8.72 1.66 5.61
C PHE A 230 -8.93 0.16 5.71
N ILE A 231 -10.19 -0.23 5.77
CA ILE A 231 -10.66 -1.62 5.69
C ILE A 231 -11.77 -1.69 4.64
N ASP A 232 -11.61 -2.58 3.69
CA ASP A 232 -12.57 -2.82 2.61
C ASP A 232 -12.99 -4.29 2.65
N GLU A 233 -14.20 -4.55 3.16
CA GLU A 233 -14.69 -5.92 3.34
C GLU A 233 -15.92 -6.21 2.49
N HIS A 234 -15.90 -7.39 1.93
CA HIS A 234 -17.03 -7.96 1.22
C HIS A 234 -17.43 -9.29 1.88
N LEU A 235 -18.59 -9.32 2.53
CA LEU A 235 -19.12 -10.50 3.18
C LEU A 235 -20.20 -11.14 2.32
N LEU A 236 -20.16 -12.47 2.23
CA LEU A 236 -21.16 -13.27 1.54
C LEU A 236 -22.08 -13.93 2.56
N ILE A 237 -23.38 -13.62 2.51
CA ILE A 237 -24.38 -14.27 3.37
C ILE A 237 -25.03 -15.43 2.64
N LEU A 238 -25.33 -16.50 3.37
CA LEU A 238 -25.90 -17.74 2.86
C LEU A 238 -27.30 -17.95 3.40
N PRO A 239 -28.24 -18.54 2.62
CA PRO A 239 -29.64 -18.71 2.98
C PRO A 239 -29.86 -19.90 3.93
N VAL A 240 -29.39 -19.76 5.14
CA VAL A 240 -29.53 -20.77 6.22
C VAL A 240 -30.19 -20.14 7.46
N ALA A 241 -30.81 -20.95 8.31
CA ALA A 241 -31.60 -20.47 9.44
C ALA A 241 -30.78 -19.60 10.44
N ASN A 242 -29.48 -19.83 10.54
CA ASN A 242 -28.56 -19.10 11.41
C ASN A 242 -27.62 -18.15 10.64
N ASP A 243 -28.09 -17.60 9.53
CA ASP A 243 -27.32 -16.76 8.61
C ASP A 243 -26.66 -15.54 9.29
N LEU A 244 -27.38 -14.87 10.22
CA LEU A 244 -26.84 -13.73 10.97
C LEU A 244 -25.71 -14.10 11.95
N GLU A 245 -25.78 -15.30 12.52
CA GLU A 245 -24.71 -15.80 13.41
C GLU A 245 -23.46 -16.15 12.59
N LEU A 246 -23.65 -16.75 11.42
CA LEU A 246 -22.56 -17.07 10.51
C LEU A 246 -21.90 -15.82 9.95
N LEU A 247 -22.70 -14.79 9.62
CA LEU A 247 -22.20 -13.48 9.18
C LEU A 247 -21.32 -12.84 10.26
N GLU A 248 -21.77 -12.83 11.53
CA GLU A 248 -20.99 -12.32 12.66
C GLU A 248 -19.68 -13.09 12.85
N LYS A 249 -19.73 -14.41 12.75
CA LYS A 249 -18.56 -15.27 12.87
C LYS A 249 -17.54 -15.00 11.76
N ASP A 250 -18.00 -14.86 10.49
CA ASP A 250 -17.12 -14.55 9.36
C ASP A 250 -16.48 -13.15 9.52
N PHE A 251 -17.28 -12.15 9.89
CA PHE A 251 -16.76 -10.81 10.17
C PHE A 251 -15.72 -10.83 11.29
N SER A 252 -16.00 -11.54 12.39
CA SER A 252 -15.08 -11.64 13.54
C SER A 252 -13.76 -12.28 13.15
N LYS A 253 -13.79 -13.35 12.36
CA LYS A 253 -12.59 -14.00 11.82
C LYS A 253 -11.76 -13.06 10.93
N ARG A 254 -12.43 -12.31 10.05
CA ARG A 254 -11.76 -11.33 9.18
C ARG A 254 -11.14 -10.20 9.98
N ARG A 255 -11.87 -9.68 10.97
CA ARG A 255 -11.37 -8.65 11.88
C ARG A 255 -10.08 -9.08 12.61
N GLU A 256 -10.01 -10.33 13.06
CA GLU A 256 -8.78 -10.89 13.65
C GLU A 256 -7.62 -10.91 12.64
N ALA A 257 -7.91 -11.21 11.38
CA ALA A 257 -6.91 -11.23 10.31
C ALA A 257 -6.41 -9.85 9.86
N TRP A 258 -7.08 -8.74 10.24
CA TRP A 258 -6.58 -7.39 9.96
C TRP A 258 -5.28 -7.08 10.68
N ASP A 259 -4.97 -7.81 11.76
CA ASP A 259 -3.76 -7.64 12.58
C ASP A 259 -3.55 -6.19 13.08
N ILE A 260 -4.67 -5.50 13.36
CA ILE A 260 -4.68 -4.12 13.85
C ILE A 260 -4.76 -4.13 15.36
N PRO A 261 -3.81 -3.48 16.07
CA PRO A 261 -3.86 -3.34 17.53
C PRO A 261 -5.15 -2.67 18.01
N GLY A 262 -5.68 -3.13 19.15
CA GLY A 262 -6.95 -2.67 19.69
C GLY A 262 -7.02 -1.18 20.05
N ASP A 263 -5.87 -0.56 20.33
CA ASP A 263 -5.72 0.88 20.61
C ASP A 263 -5.75 1.75 19.34
N ARG A 264 -5.84 1.14 18.13
CA ARG A 264 -5.96 1.83 16.86
C ARG A 264 -7.32 1.65 16.17
N VAL A 265 -8.30 1.09 16.86
CA VAL A 265 -9.64 0.82 16.30
C VAL A 265 -10.36 2.11 15.88
N ASP A 266 -10.16 3.20 16.61
CA ASP A 266 -10.73 4.52 16.30
C ASP A 266 -10.15 5.18 15.03
N GLN A 267 -9.01 4.68 14.53
CA GLN A 267 -8.37 5.12 13.29
C GLN A 267 -8.97 4.45 12.05
N ILE A 268 -9.78 3.39 12.23
CA ILE A 268 -10.32 2.60 11.12
C ILE A 268 -11.49 3.33 10.46
N GLN A 269 -11.41 3.46 9.14
CA GLN A 269 -12.55 3.73 8.27
C GLN A 269 -12.85 2.48 7.44
N ILE A 270 -14.08 1.96 7.59
CA ILE A 270 -14.50 0.74 6.94
C ILE A 270 -15.48 1.02 5.79
N ARG A 271 -15.28 0.36 4.67
CA ARG A 271 -16.27 0.13 3.64
C ARG A 271 -16.72 -1.32 3.74
N LEU A 272 -18.03 -1.56 3.80
CA LEU A 272 -18.55 -2.91 3.93
C LEU A 272 -19.63 -3.16 2.87
N LYS A 273 -19.46 -4.22 2.11
CA LYS A 273 -20.44 -4.73 1.17
C LYS A 273 -20.93 -6.10 1.63
N ILE A 274 -22.25 -6.31 1.54
CA ILE A 274 -22.91 -7.60 1.79
C ILE A 274 -23.55 -8.04 0.50
N SER A 275 -23.27 -9.26 0.06
CA SER A 275 -23.91 -9.88 -1.09
C SER A 275 -24.42 -11.29 -0.75
N GLY A 276 -25.14 -11.90 -1.67
CA GLY A 276 -25.64 -13.27 -1.54
C GLY A 276 -27.11 -13.33 -1.21
N CYS A 277 -27.53 -14.39 -0.52
CA CYS A 277 -28.93 -14.62 -0.16
C CYS A 277 -29.06 -14.82 1.34
N SER A 278 -29.98 -14.08 1.97
CA SER A 278 -30.28 -14.21 3.40
C SER A 278 -31.64 -14.90 3.62
N TYR A 279 -31.67 -15.73 4.64
CA TYR A 279 -32.92 -16.31 5.18
C TYR A 279 -33.65 -15.27 6.04
N SER A 280 -32.89 -14.41 6.72
CA SER A 280 -33.38 -13.25 7.49
C SER A 280 -33.80 -12.11 6.56
N ASP A 281 -34.75 -11.28 7.00
CA ASP A 281 -35.15 -10.13 6.20
C ASP A 281 -34.02 -9.07 6.12
N ARG A 282 -34.12 -8.18 5.13
CA ARG A 282 -33.09 -7.18 4.84
C ARG A 282 -32.83 -6.22 6.01
N GLN A 283 -33.87 -5.88 6.78
CA GLN A 283 -33.72 -5.00 7.94
C GLN A 283 -32.94 -5.67 9.06
N MET A 284 -33.20 -6.95 9.33
CA MET A 284 -32.47 -7.73 10.33
C MET A 284 -30.98 -7.83 9.95
N VAL A 285 -30.66 -8.06 8.68
CA VAL A 285 -29.26 -8.06 8.19
C VAL A 285 -28.63 -6.68 8.38
N TYR A 286 -29.33 -5.61 8.01
CA TYR A 286 -28.86 -4.23 8.14
C TYR A 286 -28.56 -3.88 9.60
N ASP A 287 -29.45 -4.19 10.53
CA ASP A 287 -29.28 -3.92 11.95
C ASP A 287 -28.11 -4.72 12.53
N LYS A 288 -27.97 -5.99 12.14
CA LYS A 288 -26.86 -6.84 12.54
C LYS A 288 -25.51 -6.25 12.07
N VAL A 289 -25.43 -5.90 10.80
CA VAL A 289 -24.22 -5.31 10.20
C VAL A 289 -23.84 -4.01 10.87
N ASN A 290 -24.79 -3.09 11.09
CA ASN A 290 -24.53 -1.85 11.80
C ASN A 290 -24.04 -2.08 13.23
N GLY A 291 -24.53 -3.12 13.91
CA GLY A 291 -24.01 -3.53 15.22
C GLY A 291 -22.54 -3.95 15.16
N LEU A 292 -22.14 -4.71 14.15
CA LEU A 292 -20.79 -5.21 13.98
C LEU A 292 -19.78 -4.09 13.67
N ILE A 293 -20.16 -3.09 12.85
CA ILE A 293 -19.27 -2.01 12.43
C ILE A 293 -19.34 -0.77 13.33
N LYS A 294 -20.20 -0.76 14.35
CA LYS A 294 -20.36 0.37 15.27
C LYS A 294 -19.06 0.96 15.85
N PRO A 295 -18.00 0.16 16.12
CA PRO A 295 -16.73 0.69 16.64
C PRO A 295 -15.93 1.50 15.61
N TYR A 296 -16.25 1.45 14.32
CA TYR A 296 -15.47 2.04 13.24
C TYR A 296 -16.14 3.26 12.64
N ARG A 297 -15.38 4.13 12.01
CA ARG A 297 -15.92 5.19 11.15
C ARG A 297 -16.28 4.61 9.79
N LEU A 298 -17.34 5.12 9.18
CA LEU A 298 -17.70 4.71 7.83
C LEU A 298 -16.83 5.46 6.81
N TYR A 299 -16.33 4.73 5.82
CA TYR A 299 -15.61 5.35 4.71
C TYR A 299 -16.55 6.30 3.94
N GLN A 300 -16.16 7.58 3.83
CA GLN A 300 -16.98 8.64 3.20
C GLN A 300 -18.41 8.76 3.77
N ASP A 301 -18.62 8.42 5.03
CA ASP A 301 -19.93 8.37 5.70
C ASP A 301 -20.96 7.48 4.98
N ALA A 302 -20.52 6.56 4.11
CA ALA A 302 -21.38 5.68 3.35
C ALA A 302 -21.86 4.49 4.19
N ALA A 303 -23.16 4.30 4.27
CA ALA A 303 -23.74 3.11 4.91
C ALA A 303 -23.29 1.82 4.22
N PRO A 304 -23.32 0.66 4.91
CA PRO A 304 -23.04 -0.65 4.31
C PRO A 304 -23.87 -0.90 3.05
N ASP A 305 -23.21 -1.38 2.01
CA ASP A 305 -23.85 -1.69 0.73
C ASP A 305 -24.49 -3.08 0.78
N LEU A 306 -25.83 -3.12 0.74
CA LEU A 306 -26.65 -4.33 0.65
C LEU A 306 -27.34 -4.45 -0.73
N GLY A 307 -26.85 -3.74 -1.75
CA GLY A 307 -27.49 -3.72 -3.08
C GLY A 307 -27.63 -5.11 -3.70
N ASP A 308 -26.62 -5.94 -3.50
CA ASP A 308 -26.55 -7.31 -4.03
C ASP A 308 -27.11 -8.38 -3.06
N LEU A 309 -27.79 -7.97 -1.98
CA LEU A 309 -28.43 -8.88 -1.03
C LEU A 309 -29.84 -9.25 -1.48
N VAL A 310 -30.12 -10.53 -1.57
CA VAL A 310 -31.46 -11.11 -1.80
C VAL A 310 -32.00 -11.71 -0.50
N HIS A 311 -33.28 -11.54 -0.26
CA HIS A 311 -34.01 -12.30 0.78
C HIS A 311 -34.77 -13.44 0.15
N SER A 312 -34.62 -14.66 0.68
CA SER A 312 -35.40 -15.83 0.24
C SER A 312 -35.48 -16.88 1.33
N GLN A 313 -36.70 -17.40 1.53
CA GLN A 313 -36.98 -18.54 2.40
C GLN A 313 -37.45 -19.77 1.57
N ASP A 314 -37.13 -19.79 0.29
CA ASP A 314 -37.41 -20.88 -0.63
C ASP A 314 -36.57 -22.12 -0.26
N PRO A 315 -37.18 -23.21 0.25
CA PRO A 315 -36.44 -24.36 0.74
C PRO A 315 -35.73 -25.13 -0.38
N ASP A 316 -36.31 -25.19 -1.59
CA ASP A 316 -35.72 -25.90 -2.72
C ASP A 316 -34.42 -25.21 -3.17
N ARG A 317 -34.40 -23.87 -3.21
CA ARG A 317 -33.21 -23.11 -3.55
C ARG A 317 -32.14 -23.16 -2.45
N ALA A 318 -32.57 -23.21 -1.18
CA ALA A 318 -31.65 -23.39 -0.05
C ALA A 318 -30.95 -24.77 -0.12
N GLU A 319 -31.70 -25.83 -0.49
CA GLU A 319 -31.14 -27.17 -0.69
C GLU A 319 -30.15 -27.20 -1.86
N ILE A 320 -30.50 -26.58 -3.00
CA ILE A 320 -29.57 -26.44 -4.15
C ILE A 320 -28.28 -25.72 -3.73
N THR A 321 -28.40 -24.65 -2.93
CA THR A 321 -27.25 -23.90 -2.41
C THR A 321 -26.37 -24.79 -1.54
N THR A 322 -26.95 -25.56 -0.63
CA THR A 322 -26.22 -26.47 0.25
C THR A 322 -25.47 -27.53 -0.54
N LEU A 323 -26.12 -28.18 -1.50
CA LEU A 323 -25.49 -29.17 -2.38
C LEU A 323 -24.34 -28.55 -3.21
N PHE A 324 -24.54 -27.33 -3.69
CA PHE A 324 -23.48 -26.61 -4.44
C PHE A 324 -22.29 -26.31 -3.56
N MET A 325 -22.50 -25.86 -2.31
CA MET A 325 -21.41 -25.60 -1.35
C MET A 325 -20.64 -26.89 -1.03
N GLU A 326 -21.32 -28.00 -0.77
CA GLU A 326 -20.67 -29.29 -0.55
C GLU A 326 -19.84 -29.73 -1.75
N TYR A 327 -20.28 -29.43 -2.96
CA TYR A 327 -19.51 -29.69 -4.18
C TYR A 327 -18.26 -28.82 -4.24
N LEU A 328 -18.38 -27.51 -3.95
CA LEU A 328 -17.24 -26.59 -3.92
C LEU A 328 -16.20 -26.99 -2.86
N ASP A 329 -16.64 -27.52 -1.72
CA ASP A 329 -15.75 -27.96 -0.64
C ASP A 329 -14.89 -29.17 -1.02
N ARG A 330 -15.33 -29.96 -2.01
CA ARG A 330 -14.58 -31.11 -2.53
C ARG A 330 -13.56 -30.76 -3.61
N LEU A 331 -13.63 -29.51 -4.15
CA LEU A 331 -12.70 -29.06 -5.18
C LEU A 331 -11.39 -28.58 -4.52
N ASP A 332 -10.28 -28.86 -5.20
CA ASP A 332 -8.98 -28.32 -4.81
C ASP A 332 -8.85 -26.85 -5.29
N TRP A 333 -8.78 -25.94 -4.33
CA TRP A 333 -8.60 -24.50 -4.55
C TRP A 333 -7.16 -24.05 -4.37
N GLU A 334 -6.24 -24.94 -3.98
CA GLU A 334 -4.85 -24.58 -3.74
C GLU A 334 -4.05 -24.49 -5.05
N GLY A 335 -3.23 -23.49 -5.17
CA GLY A 335 -2.14 -23.39 -6.17
C GLY A 335 -2.48 -22.80 -7.54
N LYS A 336 -3.64 -22.16 -7.77
CA LYS A 336 -3.99 -21.57 -9.06
C LYS A 336 -4.26 -20.06 -8.97
N SER A 337 -3.24 -19.25 -9.18
CA SER A 337 -3.28 -17.78 -9.09
C SER A 337 -4.10 -17.04 -10.18
N LEU A 338 -4.73 -17.77 -11.12
CA LEU A 338 -5.47 -17.20 -12.25
C LEU A 338 -6.92 -17.69 -12.36
N GLN A 339 -7.46 -18.34 -11.33
CA GLN A 339 -8.85 -18.78 -11.30
C GLN A 339 -9.66 -17.96 -10.30
N PRO A 340 -10.98 -17.75 -10.54
CA PRO A 340 -11.82 -17.13 -9.54
C PRO A 340 -11.72 -17.95 -8.23
N ASP A 341 -11.61 -17.28 -7.09
CA ASP A 341 -11.58 -17.93 -5.80
C ASP A 341 -12.94 -18.57 -5.47
N LYS A 342 -12.97 -19.43 -4.44
CA LYS A 342 -14.16 -20.14 -4.01
C LYS A 342 -15.34 -19.20 -3.68
N GLY A 343 -15.06 -18.04 -3.06
CA GLY A 343 -16.05 -17.05 -2.70
C GLY A 343 -16.68 -16.41 -3.92
N GLN A 344 -15.87 -16.03 -4.91
CA GLN A 344 -16.34 -15.46 -6.18
C GLN A 344 -17.22 -16.45 -6.96
N VAL A 345 -16.84 -17.74 -7.00
CA VAL A 345 -17.65 -18.78 -7.65
C VAL A 345 -18.97 -18.98 -6.94
N LEU A 346 -18.95 -19.01 -5.61
CA LEU A 346 -20.15 -19.15 -4.78
C LEU A 346 -21.08 -17.94 -4.95
N GLU A 347 -20.55 -16.73 -4.94
CA GLU A 347 -21.33 -15.51 -5.18
C GLU A 347 -22.05 -15.55 -6.54
N GLN A 348 -21.34 -15.92 -7.60
CA GLN A 348 -21.93 -16.04 -8.93
C GLN A 348 -22.99 -17.13 -9.01
N ALA A 349 -22.81 -18.24 -8.30
CA ALA A 349 -23.82 -19.30 -8.21
C ALA A 349 -25.08 -18.82 -7.50
N LEU A 350 -24.93 -18.13 -6.36
CA LEU A 350 -26.07 -17.57 -5.63
C LEU A 350 -26.85 -16.56 -6.48
N ARG A 351 -26.18 -15.67 -7.20
CA ARG A 351 -26.81 -14.75 -8.15
C ARG A 351 -27.67 -15.49 -9.18
N ARG A 352 -27.25 -16.65 -9.68
CA ARG A 352 -28.00 -17.47 -10.64
C ARG A 352 -29.14 -18.27 -9.99
N ILE A 353 -28.90 -18.92 -8.85
CA ILE A 353 -29.87 -19.69 -8.11
C ILE A 353 -31.08 -18.83 -7.70
N TYR A 354 -30.78 -17.59 -7.23
CA TYR A 354 -31.80 -16.67 -6.75
C TYR A 354 -32.24 -15.63 -7.81
N ARG A 355 -31.78 -15.78 -9.07
CA ARG A 355 -32.13 -14.93 -10.22
C ARG A 355 -31.94 -13.43 -9.96
N VAL A 356 -30.82 -13.06 -9.33
CA VAL A 356 -30.41 -11.67 -9.28
C VAL A 356 -29.92 -11.29 -10.67
N THR A 357 -30.71 -10.48 -11.37
CA THR A 357 -30.26 -9.89 -12.64
C THR A 357 -29.19 -8.86 -12.31
N PRO A 358 -28.06 -8.81 -13.05
CA PRO A 358 -26.97 -7.84 -12.80
C PRO A 358 -27.42 -6.40 -13.04
#